data_720a6eee7a6271cf3dc7819a12b12574
#
_entry.id   720a6eee7a6271cf3dc7819a12b12574
#
_cell.length_a   1.000
_cell.length_b   1.000
_cell.length_c   1.000
_cell.angle_alpha   90.00
_cell.angle_beta   90.00
_cell.angle_gamma   90.00
#
_symmetry.space_group_name_H-M   'P 1'
#
loop_
_entity.id
_entity.type
_entity.pdbx_description
1 polymer ?
#
loop_
_entity_poly.entity_id
_entity_poly.type
_entity_poly.pdbx_seq_one_letter_code
_entity_poly.pdbx_strand_id
1 'polypeptide(L)'
;MNQNLFRSNDFQRSVFLIMNKIKFGPAGNSESFYEQGHRNSVEMPKWLHDMGLEAYEYSVTRGIRLKESTAGEIGEQAAKWGIAMSLHAPYYINLASQEEEGRKKTVRYLYRSMEAADWFGAKRVVFHPGSAGKGDREPAMKDAKKLLLRAMEECSEFIAKGIHLCPETMGKKNQLGSLEEILDLCQLDESLIPTVDFGHLHARSQGGIRTSKDYENILDSISGALDDRRGRAFHVHFSRIEYTAAGEKRHRTYQETEYGPDFEPLAELLLQKNLEPVIICESRKTMAEDAVRLQKILQEKFSLFNGARL
;
A
#
# COMPACT_ATOMS: atom_id res chain seq x y z
N MET A 1 14.17 38.42 -18.51
CA MET A 1 13.47 38.30 -17.21
C MET A 1 12.22 37.41 -17.23
N ASN A 2 11.62 37.11 -18.40
CA ASN A 2 10.33 36.36 -18.46
C ASN A 2 10.40 34.80 -18.52
N GLN A 3 11.54 34.19 -18.81
CA GLN A 3 11.60 32.73 -18.93
C GLN A 3 11.60 31.98 -17.59
N ASN A 4 12.03 32.60 -16.52
CA ASN A 4 12.04 31.98 -15.17
C ASN A 4 10.65 32.01 -14.50
N LEU A 5 9.81 32.98 -14.80
CA LEU A 5 8.46 33.08 -14.26
C LEU A 5 7.50 32.04 -14.90
N PHE A 6 7.64 31.76 -16.20
CA PHE A 6 6.86 30.72 -16.87
C PHE A 6 7.19 29.31 -16.37
N ARG A 7 8.47 29.00 -16.16
CA ARG A 7 8.92 27.72 -15.61
C ARG A 7 8.47 27.50 -14.16
N SER A 8 8.37 28.56 -13.37
CA SER A 8 7.88 28.52 -11.98
C SER A 8 6.38 28.17 -11.91
N ASN A 9 5.56 28.78 -12.75
CA ASN A 9 4.11 28.54 -12.78
C ASN A 9 3.77 27.13 -13.30
N ASP A 10 4.46 26.65 -14.32
CA ASP A 10 4.24 25.31 -14.85
C ASP A 10 4.66 24.24 -13.84
N PHE A 11 5.74 24.46 -13.11
CA PHE A 11 6.18 23.55 -12.06
C PHE A 11 5.19 23.52 -10.88
N GLN A 12 4.72 24.66 -10.39
CA GLN A 12 3.73 24.75 -9.32
C GLN A 12 2.41 24.07 -9.70
N ARG A 13 1.98 24.28 -10.94
CA ARG A 13 0.79 23.60 -11.50
C ARG A 13 0.96 22.09 -11.56
N SER A 14 2.15 21.64 -11.95
CA SER A 14 2.48 20.20 -11.99
C SER A 14 2.44 19.57 -10.59
N VAL A 15 3.07 20.20 -9.59
CA VAL A 15 3.10 19.69 -8.21
C VAL A 15 1.69 19.70 -7.57
N PHE A 16 0.86 20.72 -7.88
CA PHE A 16 -0.54 20.75 -7.45
C PHE A 16 -1.35 19.59 -8.05
N LEU A 17 -1.16 19.31 -9.34
CA LEU A 17 -1.83 18.20 -10.01
C LEU A 17 -1.42 16.84 -9.42
N ILE A 18 -0.15 16.70 -9.01
CA ILE A 18 0.37 15.48 -8.40
C ILE A 18 -0.16 15.30 -6.99
N MET A 19 -0.17 16.34 -6.17
CA MET A 19 -0.73 16.29 -4.84
C MET A 19 -2.19 15.75 -4.86
N ASN A 20 -2.99 16.19 -5.83
CA ASN A 20 -4.38 15.73 -6.00
C ASN A 20 -4.51 14.29 -6.52
N LYS A 21 -3.41 13.64 -6.92
CA LYS A 21 -3.40 12.23 -7.33
C LYS A 21 -2.99 11.29 -6.21
N ILE A 22 -2.28 11.81 -5.19
CA ILE A 22 -1.92 11.03 -4.01
C ILE A 22 -3.18 10.87 -3.16
N LYS A 23 -3.56 9.64 -2.89
CA LYS A 23 -4.77 9.33 -2.13
C LYS A 23 -4.40 8.75 -0.77
N PHE A 24 -5.14 9.15 0.25
CA PHE A 24 -4.95 8.68 1.62
C PHE A 24 -6.19 7.95 2.13
N GLY A 25 -5.98 6.89 2.91
CA GLY A 25 -7.05 6.14 3.55
C GLY A 25 -6.58 5.14 4.58
N PRO A 26 -7.50 4.51 5.31
CA PRO A 26 -7.20 3.50 6.32
C PRO A 26 -7.18 2.07 5.76
N ALA A 27 -6.44 1.18 6.45
CA ALA A 27 -6.54 -0.26 6.30
C ALA A 27 -7.63 -0.82 7.24
N GLY A 28 -8.87 -0.80 6.79
CA GLY A 28 -10.03 -1.23 7.58
C GLY A 28 -10.72 -0.10 8.34
N ASN A 29 -11.61 -0.47 9.25
CA ASN A 29 -12.42 0.49 9.99
C ASN A 29 -11.72 0.93 11.28
N SER A 30 -11.55 2.24 11.49
CA SER A 30 -11.03 2.82 12.74
C SER A 30 -11.98 2.60 13.92
N GLU A 31 -11.46 2.63 15.15
CA GLU A 31 -12.31 2.54 16.36
C GLU A 31 -13.35 3.67 16.41
N SER A 32 -12.96 4.89 16.05
CA SER A 32 -13.82 6.07 16.01
C SER A 32 -15.04 5.93 15.09
N PHE A 33 -14.95 5.18 14.01
CA PHE A 33 -16.10 4.84 13.17
C PHE A 33 -17.21 4.17 13.99
N TYR A 34 -16.83 3.18 14.81
CA TYR A 34 -17.79 2.47 15.67
C TYR A 34 -18.25 3.30 16.86
N GLU A 35 -17.36 4.12 17.45
CA GLU A 35 -17.68 5.06 18.54
C GLU A 35 -18.69 6.12 18.13
N GLN A 36 -18.67 6.56 16.86
CA GLN A 36 -19.64 7.46 16.26
C GLN A 36 -20.99 6.80 15.93
N GLY A 37 -21.15 5.52 16.27
CA GLY A 37 -22.42 4.81 16.14
C GLY A 37 -22.58 4.00 14.85
N HIS A 38 -21.63 4.07 13.92
CA HIS A 38 -21.65 3.27 12.70
C HIS A 38 -21.45 1.78 13.00
N ARG A 39 -22.03 0.91 12.18
CA ARG A 39 -21.97 -0.55 12.41
C ARG A 39 -21.69 -1.34 11.14
N ASN A 40 -21.93 -0.74 9.97
CA ASN A 40 -21.82 -1.42 8.69
C ASN A 40 -20.75 -0.77 7.81
N SER A 41 -19.82 -1.53 7.28
CA SER A 41 -18.77 -1.04 6.38
C SER A 41 -19.30 -0.42 5.08
N VAL A 42 -20.56 -0.62 4.73
CA VAL A 42 -21.24 0.12 3.64
C VAL A 42 -21.25 1.64 3.91
N GLU A 43 -21.19 2.06 5.17
CA GLU A 43 -21.13 3.47 5.57
C GLU A 43 -19.72 4.07 5.49
N MET A 44 -18.68 3.23 5.43
CA MET A 44 -17.27 3.67 5.44
C MET A 44 -16.95 4.66 4.32
N PRO A 45 -17.33 4.45 3.04
CA PRO A 45 -16.94 5.36 1.98
C PRO A 45 -17.42 6.79 2.21
N LYS A 46 -18.68 6.95 2.66
CA LYS A 46 -19.22 8.29 2.99
C LYS A 46 -18.48 8.89 4.19
N TRP A 47 -18.28 8.12 5.25
CA TRP A 47 -17.59 8.57 6.45
C TRP A 47 -16.16 9.03 6.16
N LEU A 48 -15.42 8.32 5.31
CA LEU A 48 -14.08 8.70 4.87
C LEU A 48 -14.10 9.97 4.00
N HIS A 49 -15.06 10.08 3.08
CA HIS A 49 -15.25 11.28 2.29
C HIS A 49 -15.49 12.52 3.17
N ASP A 50 -16.32 12.39 4.21
CA ASP A 50 -16.61 13.48 5.16
C ASP A 50 -15.35 13.87 5.98
N MET A 51 -14.36 12.96 6.14
CA MET A 51 -13.05 13.25 6.72
C MET A 51 -12.04 13.84 5.72
N GLY A 52 -12.40 13.93 4.43
CA GLY A 52 -11.51 14.38 3.34
C GLY A 52 -10.53 13.32 2.85
N LEU A 53 -10.78 12.04 3.13
CA LEU A 53 -9.99 10.91 2.65
C LEU A 53 -10.54 10.38 1.33
N GLU A 54 -9.67 9.76 0.50
CA GLU A 54 -9.99 9.34 -0.86
C GLU A 54 -9.61 7.89 -1.17
N ALA A 55 -9.18 7.12 -0.17
CA ALA A 55 -8.87 5.71 -0.31
C ALA A 55 -9.42 4.89 0.85
N TYR A 56 -9.68 3.61 0.60
CA TYR A 56 -10.08 2.65 1.62
C TYR A 56 -9.59 1.26 1.23
N GLU A 57 -8.85 0.62 2.12
CA GLU A 57 -8.44 -0.76 1.99
C GLU A 57 -9.32 -1.68 2.84
N TYR A 58 -10.04 -2.57 2.19
CA TYR A 58 -10.85 -3.56 2.90
C TYR A 58 -10.01 -4.79 3.25
N SER A 59 -9.89 -5.10 4.55
CA SER A 59 -9.04 -6.20 5.04
C SER A 59 -9.81 -7.50 5.20
N VAL A 60 -9.44 -8.53 4.42
CA VAL A 60 -9.95 -9.90 4.56
C VAL A 60 -8.92 -10.85 5.16
N THR A 61 -8.10 -10.37 6.07
CA THR A 61 -6.91 -11.05 6.65
C THR A 61 -7.19 -12.46 7.21
N ARG A 62 -8.43 -12.74 7.64
CA ARG A 62 -8.87 -14.06 8.15
C ARG A 62 -9.74 -14.86 7.16
N GLY A 63 -9.64 -14.52 5.89
CA GLY A 63 -10.44 -15.12 4.82
C GLY A 63 -11.68 -14.31 4.44
N ILE A 64 -12.13 -14.54 3.21
CA ILE A 64 -13.27 -13.82 2.63
C ILE A 64 -14.56 -14.42 3.18
N ARG A 65 -15.24 -13.67 4.05
CA ARG A 65 -16.53 -14.05 4.65
C ARG A 65 -17.67 -13.16 4.18
N LEU A 66 -17.35 -12.09 3.46
CA LEU A 66 -18.30 -11.12 2.94
C LEU A 66 -19.07 -11.72 1.77
N LYS A 67 -20.37 -11.39 1.69
CA LYS A 67 -21.20 -11.75 0.54
C LYS A 67 -20.94 -10.78 -0.61
N GLU A 68 -21.05 -11.27 -1.83
CA GLU A 68 -20.93 -10.46 -3.05
C GLU A 68 -21.85 -9.22 -3.01
N SER A 69 -23.13 -9.40 -2.60
CA SER A 69 -24.08 -8.28 -2.50
C SER A 69 -23.59 -7.16 -1.58
N THR A 70 -23.04 -7.51 -0.39
CA THR A 70 -22.53 -6.50 0.55
C THR A 70 -21.23 -5.85 0.03
N ALA A 71 -20.37 -6.61 -0.66
CA ALA A 71 -19.18 -6.07 -1.30
C ALA A 71 -19.57 -5.08 -2.42
N GLY A 72 -20.57 -5.44 -3.24
CA GLY A 72 -21.12 -4.56 -4.27
C GLY A 72 -21.69 -3.27 -3.69
N GLU A 73 -22.48 -3.34 -2.61
CA GLU A 73 -23.00 -2.15 -1.92
C GLU A 73 -21.86 -1.22 -1.43
N ILE A 74 -20.79 -1.77 -0.85
CA ILE A 74 -19.63 -0.97 -0.45
C ILE A 74 -18.96 -0.34 -1.68
N GLY A 75 -18.80 -1.09 -2.78
CA GLY A 75 -18.23 -0.61 -4.02
C GLY A 75 -19.05 0.52 -4.66
N GLU A 76 -20.39 0.40 -4.68
CA GLU A 76 -21.29 1.46 -5.14
C GLU A 76 -21.14 2.73 -4.30
N GLN A 77 -21.09 2.61 -2.98
CA GLN A 77 -20.85 3.75 -2.11
C GLN A 77 -19.45 4.35 -2.33
N ALA A 78 -18.41 3.52 -2.52
CA ALA A 78 -17.07 3.98 -2.83
C ALA A 78 -17.03 4.78 -4.15
N ALA A 79 -17.65 4.27 -5.20
CA ALA A 79 -17.78 4.98 -6.48
C ALA A 79 -18.54 6.31 -6.34
N LYS A 80 -19.64 6.32 -5.59
CA LYS A 80 -20.46 7.51 -5.33
C LYS A 80 -19.68 8.63 -4.62
N TRP A 81 -18.82 8.26 -3.66
CA TRP A 81 -18.09 9.22 -2.83
C TRP A 81 -16.64 9.43 -3.28
N GLY A 82 -16.24 8.87 -4.43
CA GLY A 82 -14.91 9.05 -5.01
C GLY A 82 -13.78 8.36 -4.23
N ILE A 83 -14.10 7.29 -3.47
CA ILE A 83 -13.14 6.52 -2.69
C ILE A 83 -12.50 5.43 -3.55
N ALA A 84 -11.18 5.47 -3.68
CA ALA A 84 -10.41 4.41 -4.34
C ALA A 84 -10.33 3.18 -3.42
N MET A 85 -10.82 2.04 -3.92
CA MET A 85 -10.83 0.79 -3.17
C MET A 85 -9.58 -0.05 -3.44
N SER A 86 -9.01 -0.62 -2.39
CA SER A 86 -8.08 -1.77 -2.42
C SER A 86 -8.57 -2.86 -1.47
N LEU A 87 -8.03 -4.06 -1.62
CA LEU A 87 -8.33 -5.20 -0.77
C LEU A 87 -7.03 -5.81 -0.25
N HIS A 88 -6.95 -6.02 1.06
CA HIS A 88 -5.84 -6.78 1.65
C HIS A 88 -6.23 -8.25 1.78
N ALA A 89 -5.50 -9.12 1.08
CA ALA A 89 -5.75 -10.56 1.02
C ALA A 89 -5.45 -11.26 2.36
N PRO A 90 -5.92 -12.53 2.54
CA PRO A 90 -5.64 -13.30 3.75
C PRO A 90 -4.14 -13.57 3.95
N TYR A 91 -3.65 -13.46 5.19
CA TYR A 91 -2.25 -13.72 5.54
C TYR A 91 -1.86 -15.21 5.50
N TYR A 92 -2.75 -16.10 5.02
CA TYR A 92 -2.47 -17.52 4.79
C TYR A 92 -1.73 -17.77 3.46
N ILE A 93 -1.58 -16.77 2.62
CA ILE A 93 -0.85 -16.86 1.35
C ILE A 93 0.62 -17.12 1.64
N ASN A 94 1.18 -18.13 0.96
CA ASN A 94 2.61 -18.44 0.99
C ASN A 94 3.08 -18.92 -0.38
N LEU A 95 3.67 -18.00 -1.15
CA LEU A 95 4.19 -18.31 -2.49
C LEU A 95 5.36 -19.32 -2.47
N ALA A 96 6.07 -19.44 -1.33
CA ALA A 96 7.19 -20.36 -1.17
C ALA A 96 6.78 -21.70 -0.52
N SER A 97 5.49 -22.03 -0.52
CA SER A 97 5.02 -23.30 0.05
C SER A 97 5.65 -24.51 -0.66
N GLN A 98 6.24 -25.41 0.11
CA GLN A 98 6.86 -26.63 -0.43
C GLN A 98 5.84 -27.73 -0.70
N GLU A 99 4.69 -27.70 -0.02
CA GLU A 99 3.62 -28.68 -0.14
C GLU A 99 2.67 -28.32 -1.28
N GLU A 100 2.33 -29.28 -2.13
CA GLU A 100 1.40 -29.04 -3.25
C GLU A 100 0.03 -28.55 -2.77
N GLU A 101 -0.46 -29.06 -1.65
CA GLU A 101 -1.72 -28.58 -1.06
C GLU A 101 -1.62 -27.14 -0.57
N GLY A 102 -0.49 -26.71 -0.03
CA GLY A 102 -0.21 -25.33 0.35
C GLY A 102 -0.17 -24.41 -0.88
N ARG A 103 0.44 -24.87 -1.98
CA ARG A 103 0.47 -24.15 -3.25
C ARG A 103 -0.93 -23.94 -3.83
N LYS A 104 -1.75 -24.99 -3.88
CA LYS A 104 -3.15 -24.93 -4.33
C LYS A 104 -3.97 -23.94 -3.47
N LYS A 105 -3.80 -23.99 -2.14
CA LYS A 105 -4.47 -23.05 -1.23
C LYS A 105 -4.06 -21.62 -1.49
N THR A 106 -2.76 -21.37 -1.70
CA THR A 106 -2.24 -20.03 -2.01
C THR A 106 -2.87 -19.47 -3.29
N VAL A 107 -2.88 -20.23 -4.39
CA VAL A 107 -3.54 -19.83 -5.65
C VAL A 107 -5.01 -19.54 -5.43
N ARG A 108 -5.72 -20.43 -4.70
CA ARG A 108 -7.13 -20.25 -4.39
C ARG A 108 -7.40 -18.99 -3.56
N TYR A 109 -6.53 -18.65 -2.59
CA TYR A 109 -6.70 -17.42 -1.82
C TYR A 109 -6.50 -16.18 -2.68
N LEU A 110 -5.51 -16.17 -3.57
CA LEU A 110 -5.29 -15.07 -4.52
C LEU A 110 -6.49 -14.92 -5.46
N TYR A 111 -6.97 -16.03 -6.08
CA TYR A 111 -8.15 -16.01 -6.93
C TYR A 111 -9.38 -15.42 -6.22
N ARG A 112 -9.68 -15.95 -5.02
CA ARG A 112 -10.85 -15.49 -4.23
C ARG A 112 -10.68 -14.01 -3.81
N SER A 113 -9.46 -13.54 -3.60
CA SER A 113 -9.19 -12.12 -3.29
C SER A 113 -9.42 -11.24 -4.50
N MET A 114 -8.99 -11.68 -5.70
CA MET A 114 -9.25 -10.97 -6.95
C MET A 114 -10.75 -10.93 -7.28
N GLU A 115 -11.45 -12.02 -7.08
CA GLU A 115 -12.92 -12.11 -7.23
C GLU A 115 -13.63 -11.12 -6.27
N ALA A 116 -13.23 -11.09 -4.99
CA ALA A 116 -13.78 -10.14 -4.03
C ALA A 116 -13.44 -8.68 -4.39
N ALA A 117 -12.23 -8.42 -4.89
CA ALA A 117 -11.85 -7.10 -5.38
C ALA A 117 -12.73 -6.63 -6.55
N ASP A 118 -13.10 -7.53 -7.45
CA ASP A 118 -14.05 -7.25 -8.54
C ASP A 118 -15.42 -6.83 -8.00
N TRP A 119 -15.94 -7.52 -6.97
CA TRP A 119 -17.20 -7.14 -6.32
C TRP A 119 -17.17 -5.74 -5.71
N PHE A 120 -16.03 -5.35 -5.10
CA PHE A 120 -15.83 -4.01 -4.53
C PHE A 120 -15.56 -2.93 -5.58
N GLY A 121 -15.28 -3.28 -6.84
CA GLY A 121 -14.68 -2.37 -7.82
C GLY A 121 -13.27 -1.94 -7.45
N ALA A 122 -12.59 -2.68 -6.56
CA ALA A 122 -11.21 -2.43 -6.15
C ALA A 122 -10.24 -2.71 -7.30
N LYS A 123 -9.17 -1.93 -7.38
CA LYS A 123 -8.16 -2.06 -8.45
C LYS A 123 -6.85 -2.66 -7.98
N ARG A 124 -6.69 -2.90 -6.68
CA ARG A 124 -5.47 -3.43 -6.08
C ARG A 124 -5.80 -4.49 -5.04
N VAL A 125 -5.09 -5.61 -5.10
CA VAL A 125 -5.15 -6.70 -4.12
C VAL A 125 -3.77 -6.84 -3.49
N VAL A 126 -3.62 -6.32 -2.28
CA VAL A 126 -2.39 -6.42 -1.50
C VAL A 126 -2.29 -7.80 -0.88
N PHE A 127 -1.12 -8.38 -0.87
CA PHE A 127 -0.87 -9.68 -0.25
C PHE A 127 0.57 -9.85 0.23
N HIS A 128 0.73 -10.62 1.31
CA HIS A 128 2.03 -11.04 1.82
C HIS A 128 2.60 -12.18 0.96
N PRO A 129 3.86 -12.13 0.50
CA PRO A 129 4.44 -13.20 -0.31
C PRO A 129 4.63 -14.53 0.42
N GLY A 130 4.66 -14.50 1.76
CA GLY A 130 4.86 -15.68 2.58
C GLY A 130 6.27 -15.78 3.17
N SER A 131 6.77 -16.98 3.40
CA SER A 131 8.03 -17.21 4.09
C SER A 131 8.78 -18.39 3.51
N ALA A 132 10.11 -18.29 3.45
CA ALA A 132 11.00 -19.40 3.13
C ALA A 132 11.03 -20.45 4.26
N GLY A 133 10.45 -20.17 5.43
CA GLY A 133 10.54 -21.05 6.60
C GLY A 133 11.96 -21.19 7.11
N LYS A 134 12.45 -22.43 7.15
CA LYS A 134 13.86 -22.76 7.49
C LYS A 134 14.73 -23.03 6.25
N GLY A 135 14.16 -22.91 5.04
CA GLY A 135 14.85 -23.15 3.78
C GLY A 135 15.70 -21.98 3.33
N ASP A 136 16.48 -22.22 2.29
CA ASP A 136 17.28 -21.19 1.64
C ASP A 136 16.38 -20.19 0.91
N ARG A 137 16.74 -18.93 0.99
CA ARG A 137 15.95 -17.80 0.49
C ARG A 137 15.87 -17.75 -1.04
N GLU A 138 16.98 -18.03 -1.72
CA GLU A 138 17.04 -17.99 -3.18
C GLU A 138 16.14 -19.05 -3.85
N PRO A 139 16.18 -20.36 -3.47
CA PRO A 139 15.21 -21.34 -3.94
C PRO A 139 13.77 -20.97 -3.62
N ALA A 140 13.50 -20.42 -2.42
CA ALA A 140 12.16 -20.01 -2.03
C ALA A 140 11.62 -18.87 -2.92
N MET A 141 12.45 -17.90 -3.30
CA MET A 141 12.07 -16.85 -4.25
C MET A 141 11.81 -17.40 -5.66
N LYS A 142 12.60 -18.38 -6.11
CA LYS A 142 12.38 -19.05 -7.39
C LYS A 142 11.02 -19.77 -7.42
N ASP A 143 10.68 -20.45 -6.34
CA ASP A 143 9.38 -21.13 -6.21
C ASP A 143 8.24 -20.12 -6.09
N ALA A 144 8.45 -19.02 -5.37
CA ALA A 144 7.49 -17.93 -5.24
C ALA A 144 7.15 -17.30 -6.60
N LYS A 145 8.15 -17.02 -7.44
CA LYS A 145 7.94 -16.51 -8.80
C LYS A 145 7.09 -17.45 -9.64
N LYS A 146 7.41 -18.76 -9.63
CA LYS A 146 6.63 -19.78 -10.39
C LYS A 146 5.19 -19.85 -9.93
N LEU A 147 4.97 -19.84 -8.61
CA LEU A 147 3.62 -19.95 -8.06
C LEU A 147 2.81 -18.68 -8.31
N LEU A 148 3.46 -17.50 -8.27
CA LEU A 148 2.81 -16.23 -8.60
C LEU A 148 2.38 -16.21 -10.07
N LEU A 149 3.21 -16.61 -11.03
CA LEU A 149 2.84 -16.71 -12.44
C LEU A 149 1.64 -17.64 -12.65
N ARG A 150 1.65 -18.82 -12.01
CA ARG A 150 0.50 -19.72 -12.03
C ARG A 150 -0.77 -19.07 -11.46
N ALA A 151 -0.66 -18.35 -10.34
CA ALA A 151 -1.80 -17.65 -9.76
C ALA A 151 -2.32 -16.53 -10.68
N MET A 152 -1.45 -15.85 -11.40
CA MET A 152 -1.83 -14.83 -12.38
C MET A 152 -2.57 -15.42 -13.57
N GLU A 153 -2.16 -16.59 -14.06
CA GLU A 153 -2.88 -17.32 -15.11
C GLU A 153 -4.32 -17.64 -14.66
N GLU A 154 -4.50 -18.17 -13.46
CA GLU A 154 -5.82 -18.45 -12.87
C GLU A 154 -6.64 -17.17 -12.64
N CYS A 155 -5.99 -16.02 -12.38
CA CYS A 155 -6.63 -14.72 -12.14
C CYS A 155 -6.76 -13.86 -13.41
N SER A 156 -6.47 -14.39 -14.59
CA SER A 156 -6.34 -13.62 -15.84
C SER A 156 -7.59 -12.81 -16.20
N GLU A 157 -8.79 -13.31 -15.88
CA GLU A 157 -10.05 -12.60 -16.11
C GLU A 157 -10.15 -11.29 -15.30
N PHE A 158 -9.64 -11.25 -14.07
CA PHE A 158 -9.64 -10.08 -13.19
C PHE A 158 -8.52 -9.11 -13.60
N ILE A 159 -7.36 -9.65 -13.97
CA ILE A 159 -6.23 -8.85 -14.50
C ILE A 159 -6.69 -8.11 -15.77
N ALA A 160 -7.42 -8.77 -16.67
CA ALA A 160 -8.00 -8.14 -17.86
C ALA A 160 -8.98 -7.00 -17.55
N LYS A 161 -9.62 -7.00 -16.36
CA LYS A 161 -10.46 -5.90 -15.85
C LYS A 161 -9.63 -4.78 -15.20
N GLY A 162 -8.31 -4.86 -15.21
CA GLY A 162 -7.39 -3.89 -14.62
C GLY A 162 -7.33 -3.97 -13.09
N ILE A 163 -7.49 -5.17 -12.52
CA ILE A 163 -7.24 -5.44 -11.11
C ILE A 163 -5.82 -5.98 -10.97
N HIS A 164 -5.01 -5.38 -10.12
CA HIS A 164 -3.60 -5.66 -9.94
C HIS A 164 -3.34 -6.48 -8.68
N LEU A 165 -2.44 -7.46 -8.76
CA LEU A 165 -1.86 -8.12 -7.59
C LEU A 165 -0.70 -7.27 -7.07
N CYS A 166 -0.71 -6.99 -5.77
CA CYS A 166 0.22 -6.07 -5.13
C CYS A 166 1.00 -6.77 -4.01
N PRO A 167 2.14 -7.41 -4.32
CA PRO A 167 2.99 -8.03 -3.30
C PRO A 167 3.56 -6.97 -2.38
N GLU A 168 3.59 -7.26 -1.07
CA GLU A 168 3.94 -6.32 -0.02
C GLU A 168 5.32 -6.58 0.59
N THR A 169 6.07 -5.51 0.89
CA THR A 169 7.31 -5.59 1.68
C THR A 169 7.00 -5.96 3.12
N MET A 170 7.79 -6.89 3.70
CA MET A 170 7.52 -7.51 4.99
C MET A 170 8.52 -7.10 6.08
N GLY A 171 8.00 -6.88 7.30
CA GLY A 171 8.79 -6.44 8.44
C GLY A 171 9.61 -7.52 9.14
N LYS A 172 9.19 -8.79 9.08
CA LYS A 172 9.92 -9.90 9.71
C LYS A 172 11.01 -10.44 8.79
N LYS A 173 12.21 -10.64 9.32
CA LYS A 173 13.39 -11.08 8.55
C LYS A 173 13.24 -12.45 7.90
N ASN A 174 12.45 -13.37 8.50
CA ASN A 174 12.21 -14.71 7.97
C ASN A 174 11.12 -14.76 6.89
N GLN A 175 10.35 -13.69 6.69
CA GLN A 175 9.40 -13.60 5.59
C GLN A 175 10.09 -13.16 4.30
N LEU A 176 9.62 -13.65 3.16
CA LEU A 176 9.89 -13.06 1.85
C LEU A 176 9.28 -11.66 1.83
N GLY A 177 9.89 -10.74 1.09
CA GLY A 177 9.40 -9.37 1.02
C GLY A 177 10.41 -8.34 1.50
N SER A 178 11.73 -8.51 1.24
CA SER A 178 12.61 -7.34 1.19
C SER A 178 12.20 -6.45 0.01
N LEU A 179 12.66 -5.20 -0.03
CA LEU A 179 12.34 -4.32 -1.15
C LEU A 179 12.76 -4.94 -2.49
N GLU A 180 13.98 -5.48 -2.55
CA GLU A 180 14.53 -6.11 -3.74
C GLU A 180 13.69 -7.32 -4.18
N GLU A 181 13.24 -8.14 -3.25
CA GLU A 181 12.40 -9.30 -3.55
C GLU A 181 11.03 -8.91 -4.08
N ILE A 182 10.42 -7.86 -3.54
CA ILE A 182 9.14 -7.36 -4.05
C ILE A 182 9.30 -6.76 -5.45
N LEU A 183 10.35 -5.99 -5.67
CA LEU A 183 10.64 -5.44 -7.00
C LEU A 183 10.91 -6.54 -8.02
N ASP A 184 11.66 -7.58 -7.61
CA ASP A 184 11.95 -8.77 -8.43
C ASP A 184 10.68 -9.58 -8.76
N LEU A 185 9.69 -9.64 -7.87
CA LEU A 185 8.36 -10.17 -8.19
C LEU A 185 7.62 -9.27 -9.19
N CYS A 186 7.62 -7.97 -8.97
CA CYS A 186 6.92 -7.03 -9.84
C CYS A 186 7.50 -6.92 -11.26
N GLN A 187 8.75 -7.31 -11.46
CA GLN A 187 9.36 -7.41 -12.79
C GLN A 187 8.85 -8.59 -13.63
N LEU A 188 8.10 -9.52 -13.05
CA LEU A 188 7.54 -10.67 -13.78
C LEU A 188 6.45 -10.24 -14.77
N ASP A 189 5.66 -9.20 -14.44
CA ASP A 189 4.55 -8.74 -15.27
C ASP A 189 4.13 -7.31 -14.89
N GLU A 190 3.65 -6.54 -15.87
CA GLU A 190 3.19 -5.15 -15.67
C GLU A 190 1.90 -5.02 -14.84
N SER A 191 1.14 -6.10 -14.68
CA SER A 191 -0.05 -6.15 -13.80
C SER A 191 0.30 -6.27 -12.32
N LEU A 192 1.57 -6.46 -11.96
CA LEU A 192 2.05 -6.50 -10.58
C LEU A 192 2.51 -5.11 -10.12
N ILE A 193 1.90 -4.58 -9.06
CA ILE A 193 2.25 -3.28 -8.49
C ILE A 193 2.85 -3.48 -7.10
N PRO A 194 4.05 -2.95 -6.78
CA PRO A 194 4.61 -3.13 -5.45
C PRO A 194 3.79 -2.41 -4.39
N THR A 195 3.58 -3.08 -3.26
CA THR A 195 3.15 -2.45 -2.02
C THR A 195 4.37 -2.26 -1.13
N VAL A 196 4.69 -1.00 -0.86
CA VAL A 196 5.83 -0.63 -0.02
C VAL A 196 5.32 -0.21 1.35
N ASP A 197 5.47 -1.08 2.34
CA ASP A 197 5.23 -0.73 3.73
C ASP A 197 6.53 -0.18 4.35
N PHE A 198 6.53 1.13 4.62
CA PHE A 198 7.67 1.83 5.20
C PHE A 198 7.91 1.47 6.67
N GLY A 199 6.85 1.13 7.42
CA GLY A 199 6.97 0.58 8.76
C GLY A 199 7.68 -0.77 8.75
N HIS A 200 7.25 -1.68 7.86
CA HIS A 200 7.89 -2.98 7.69
C HIS A 200 9.37 -2.87 7.30
N LEU A 201 9.70 -2.01 6.33
CA LEU A 201 11.10 -1.78 5.94
C LEU A 201 11.93 -1.20 7.08
N HIS A 202 11.35 -0.27 7.87
CA HIS A 202 12.00 0.27 9.07
C HIS A 202 12.26 -0.81 10.12
N ALA A 203 11.28 -1.66 10.39
CA ALA A 203 11.42 -2.78 11.32
C ALA A 203 12.46 -3.81 10.84
N ARG A 204 12.42 -4.17 9.56
CA ARG A 204 13.33 -5.14 8.93
C ARG A 204 14.79 -4.67 8.97
N SER A 205 15.03 -3.38 8.75
CA SER A 205 16.34 -2.73 8.82
C SER A 205 16.75 -2.34 10.23
N GLN A 206 16.00 -2.73 11.27
CA GLN A 206 16.28 -2.40 12.68
C GLN A 206 16.36 -0.89 12.93
N GLY A 207 15.39 -0.15 12.39
CA GLY A 207 15.34 1.30 12.53
C GLY A 207 16.16 2.05 11.47
N GLY A 208 16.33 1.47 10.28
CA GLY A 208 17.18 2.03 9.22
C GLY A 208 16.59 3.17 8.42
N ILE A 209 15.27 3.47 8.53
CA ILE A 209 14.66 4.62 7.84
C ILE A 209 14.57 5.81 8.81
N ARG A 210 15.49 6.76 8.72
CA ARG A 210 15.60 7.91 9.65
C ARG A 210 15.76 9.25 8.95
N THR A 211 16.32 9.28 7.75
CA THR A 211 16.67 10.49 7.02
C THR A 211 16.00 10.52 5.66
N SER A 212 15.88 11.69 5.05
CA SER A 212 15.41 11.83 3.66
C SER A 212 16.19 10.94 2.70
N LYS A 213 17.50 10.73 2.94
CA LYS A 213 18.34 9.89 2.08
C LYS A 213 17.94 8.42 2.14
N ASP A 214 17.48 7.92 3.29
CA ASP A 214 17.01 6.53 3.42
C ASP A 214 15.74 6.31 2.59
N TYR A 215 14.80 7.24 2.64
CA TYR A 215 13.60 7.22 1.78
C TYR A 215 13.95 7.38 0.31
N GLU A 216 14.86 8.31 -0.03
CA GLU A 216 15.30 8.52 -1.41
C GLU A 216 15.87 7.24 -2.01
N ASN A 217 16.71 6.51 -1.28
CA ASN A 217 17.28 5.24 -1.74
C ASN A 217 16.19 4.21 -2.05
N ILE A 218 15.14 4.11 -1.21
CA ILE A 218 14.00 3.23 -1.44
C ILE A 218 13.25 3.64 -2.72
N LEU A 219 12.93 4.92 -2.86
CA LEU A 219 12.20 5.46 -4.01
C LEU A 219 13.00 5.32 -5.31
N ASP A 220 14.31 5.52 -5.26
CA ASP A 220 15.21 5.34 -6.42
C ASP A 220 15.31 3.86 -6.82
N SER A 221 15.30 2.94 -5.85
CA SER A 221 15.24 1.49 -6.14
C SER A 221 13.95 1.11 -6.84
N ILE A 222 12.79 1.67 -6.43
CA ILE A 222 11.50 1.43 -7.06
C ILE A 222 11.51 1.93 -8.50
N SER A 223 11.89 3.19 -8.72
CA SER A 223 11.90 3.80 -10.06
C SER A 223 12.97 3.20 -10.96
N GLY A 224 14.09 2.72 -10.41
CA GLY A 224 15.14 2.02 -11.16
C GLY A 224 14.76 0.60 -11.59
N ALA A 225 13.94 -0.10 -10.79
CA ALA A 225 13.48 -1.45 -11.10
C ALA A 225 12.24 -1.46 -12.01
N LEU A 226 11.40 -0.42 -11.92
CA LEU A 226 10.12 -0.28 -12.64
C LEU A 226 10.13 1.06 -13.37
N ASP A 227 10.52 1.05 -14.64
CA ASP A 227 10.67 2.24 -15.49
C ASP A 227 9.34 2.74 -16.12
N ASP A 228 8.24 2.09 -15.77
CA ASP A 228 6.88 2.41 -16.19
C ASP A 228 6.09 3.20 -15.12
N ARG A 229 4.76 3.32 -15.32
CA ARG A 229 3.88 4.03 -14.37
C ARG A 229 3.95 3.48 -12.95
N ARG A 230 4.23 2.19 -12.75
CA ARG A 230 4.29 1.54 -11.44
C ARG A 230 5.39 2.11 -10.55
N GLY A 231 6.52 2.53 -11.13
CA GLY A 231 7.60 3.23 -10.42
C GLY A 231 7.19 4.58 -9.83
N ARG A 232 6.03 5.13 -10.25
CA ARG A 232 5.49 6.41 -9.76
C ARG A 232 4.17 6.26 -9.00
N ALA A 233 3.34 5.29 -9.37
CA ALA A 233 1.98 5.09 -8.86
C ALA A 233 1.83 3.76 -8.10
N PHE A 234 2.81 3.44 -7.28
CA PHE A 234 2.82 2.22 -6.44
C PHE A 234 1.83 2.30 -5.28
N HIS A 235 1.70 1.23 -4.52
CA HIS A 235 0.91 1.18 -3.30
C HIS A 235 1.82 1.39 -2.08
N VAL A 236 1.34 2.12 -1.09
CA VAL A 236 2.10 2.40 0.15
C VAL A 236 1.26 2.01 1.34
N HIS A 237 1.85 1.22 2.23
CA HIS A 237 1.41 1.13 3.61
C HIS A 237 2.30 1.99 4.49
N PHE A 238 1.69 2.69 5.44
CA PHE A 238 2.43 3.53 6.36
C PHE A 238 1.85 3.48 7.78
N SER A 239 2.72 3.21 8.74
CA SER A 239 2.48 3.39 10.16
C SER A 239 3.82 3.54 10.89
N ARG A 240 3.82 4.04 12.10
CA ARG A 240 4.93 3.82 13.03
C ARG A 240 4.95 2.36 13.44
N ILE A 241 6.11 1.83 13.78
CA ILE A 241 6.26 0.40 14.05
C ILE A 241 7.17 0.12 15.25
N GLU A 242 6.72 -0.77 16.11
CA GLU A 242 7.53 -1.39 17.14
C GLU A 242 8.20 -2.65 16.56
N TYR A 243 9.49 -2.84 16.83
CA TYR A 243 10.23 -3.99 16.32
C TYR A 243 11.16 -4.61 17.35
N THR A 244 11.61 -5.81 17.07
CA THR A 244 12.60 -6.58 17.83
C THR A 244 13.73 -7.01 16.92
N ALA A 245 14.72 -7.74 17.41
CA ALA A 245 15.79 -8.33 16.59
C ALA A 245 15.27 -9.22 15.45
N ALA A 246 14.05 -9.79 15.57
CA ALA A 246 13.38 -10.59 14.55
C ALA A 246 12.65 -9.74 13.49
N GLY A 247 12.60 -8.43 13.66
CA GLY A 247 11.86 -7.47 12.83
C GLY A 247 10.57 -7.00 13.48
N GLU A 248 9.54 -6.76 12.69
CA GLU A 248 8.24 -6.25 13.10
C GLU A 248 7.64 -6.98 14.30
N LYS A 249 7.12 -6.19 15.24
CA LYS A 249 6.35 -6.67 16.39
C LYS A 249 4.90 -6.16 16.35
N ARG A 250 4.70 -4.86 16.07
CA ARG A 250 3.38 -4.24 16.12
C ARG A 250 3.35 -2.88 15.41
N HIS A 251 2.32 -2.63 14.63
CA HIS A 251 1.97 -1.29 14.14
C HIS A 251 1.58 -0.38 15.32
N ARG A 252 2.02 0.89 15.23
CA ARG A 252 1.80 1.93 16.21
C ARG A 252 1.07 3.11 15.60
N THR A 253 0.42 3.92 16.43
CA THR A 253 -0.23 5.14 15.99
C THR A 253 0.80 6.20 15.65
N TYR A 254 0.44 7.17 14.81
CA TYR A 254 1.36 8.25 14.43
C TYR A 254 1.71 9.18 15.61
N GLN A 255 0.89 9.18 16.68
CA GLN A 255 1.14 9.93 17.91
C GLN A 255 2.21 9.31 18.82
N GLU A 256 2.52 8.03 18.68
CA GLU A 256 3.53 7.32 19.47
C GLU A 256 4.94 7.62 18.91
N THR A 257 5.43 8.86 19.17
CA THR A 257 6.64 9.43 18.56
C THR A 257 7.95 8.75 18.96
N GLU A 258 7.93 7.88 19.95
CA GLU A 258 9.07 7.02 20.33
C GLU A 258 9.36 5.93 19.29
N TYR A 259 8.43 5.69 18.36
CA TYR A 259 8.60 4.76 17.25
C TYR A 259 8.77 5.54 15.93
N GLY A 260 9.37 4.90 14.94
CA GLY A 260 9.49 5.39 13.57
C GLY A 260 8.79 4.47 12.58
N PRO A 261 8.84 4.78 11.30
CA PRO A 261 9.50 5.96 10.70
C PRO A 261 8.60 7.22 10.73
N ASP A 262 9.19 8.40 10.47
CA ASP A 262 8.47 9.67 10.31
C ASP A 262 8.03 9.87 8.86
N PHE A 263 6.85 10.46 8.63
CA PHE A 263 6.28 10.63 7.29
C PHE A 263 6.80 11.89 6.57
N GLU A 264 7.22 12.91 7.31
CA GLU A 264 7.62 14.22 6.78
C GLU A 264 8.68 14.15 5.68
N PRO A 265 9.75 13.33 5.79
CA PRO A 265 10.74 13.20 4.72
C PRO A 265 10.17 12.53 3.47
N LEU A 266 9.29 11.53 3.63
CA LEU A 266 8.62 10.88 2.52
C LEU A 266 7.69 11.86 1.79
N ALA A 267 6.87 12.62 2.53
CA ALA A 267 5.96 13.60 1.95
C ALA A 267 6.69 14.61 1.05
N GLU A 268 7.84 15.10 1.48
CA GLU A 268 8.67 16.01 0.70
C GLU A 268 9.19 15.38 -0.60
N LEU A 269 9.70 14.15 -0.51
CA LEU A 269 10.22 13.40 -1.67
C LEU A 269 9.12 13.02 -2.66
N LEU A 270 7.91 12.69 -2.20
CA LEU A 270 6.76 12.43 -3.08
C LEU A 270 6.47 13.63 -4.00
N LEU A 271 6.53 14.85 -3.45
CA LEU A 271 6.34 16.09 -4.21
C LEU A 271 7.53 16.36 -5.15
N GLN A 272 8.77 16.23 -4.66
CA GLN A 272 9.99 16.49 -5.42
C GLN A 272 10.16 15.55 -6.62
N LYS A 273 9.86 14.26 -6.44
CA LYS A 273 10.02 13.21 -7.46
C LYS A 273 8.75 13.00 -8.31
N ASN A 274 7.70 13.81 -8.09
CA ASN A 274 6.42 13.70 -8.80
C ASN A 274 5.81 12.31 -8.70
N LEU A 275 5.76 11.74 -7.50
CA LEU A 275 5.17 10.42 -7.24
C LEU A 275 3.69 10.54 -6.87
N GLU A 276 2.88 9.57 -7.28
CA GLU A 276 1.43 9.57 -7.12
C GLU A 276 0.90 8.25 -6.51
N PRO A 277 1.44 7.81 -5.33
CA PRO A 277 1.01 6.57 -4.71
C PRO A 277 -0.42 6.68 -4.13
N VAL A 278 -1.01 5.51 -3.86
CA VAL A 278 -2.11 5.39 -2.89
C VAL A 278 -1.50 5.02 -1.56
N ILE A 279 -1.77 5.79 -0.52
CA ILE A 279 -1.19 5.64 0.83
C ILE A 279 -2.26 5.16 1.79
N ILE A 280 -2.07 3.98 2.32
CA ILE A 280 -2.96 3.34 3.27
C ILE A 280 -2.29 3.32 4.64
N CYS A 281 -3.01 3.79 5.65
CA CYS A 281 -2.52 3.85 7.02
C CYS A 281 -2.90 2.56 7.75
N GLU A 282 -1.89 1.86 8.31
CA GLU A 282 -2.06 0.63 9.07
C GLU A 282 -1.89 0.80 10.58
N SER A 283 -2.02 2.03 11.06
CA SER A 283 -1.93 2.35 12.49
C SER A 283 -2.96 1.54 13.28
N ARG A 284 -2.58 1.09 14.45
CA ARG A 284 -3.51 0.38 15.31
C ARG A 284 -4.62 1.31 15.80
N LYS A 285 -5.90 0.97 15.51
CA LYS A 285 -7.10 1.65 16.00
C LYS A 285 -7.44 2.99 15.32
N THR A 286 -6.45 3.83 15.03
CA THR A 286 -6.59 5.22 14.56
C THR A 286 -6.22 5.38 13.07
N MET A 287 -6.45 4.36 12.26
CA MET A 287 -6.00 4.32 10.85
C MET A 287 -6.50 5.50 10.03
N ALA A 288 -7.77 5.89 10.19
CA ALA A 288 -8.34 7.01 9.44
C ALA A 288 -7.83 8.36 9.95
N GLU A 289 -7.74 8.55 11.27
CA GLU A 289 -7.22 9.76 11.88
C GLU A 289 -5.75 9.99 11.52
N ASP A 290 -4.96 8.91 11.53
CA ASP A 290 -3.57 8.98 11.15
C ASP A 290 -3.43 9.21 9.63
N ALA A 291 -4.29 8.64 8.79
CA ALA A 291 -4.35 8.96 7.36
C ALA A 291 -4.64 10.46 7.10
N VAL A 292 -5.58 11.06 7.86
CA VAL A 292 -5.82 12.52 7.82
C VAL A 292 -4.58 13.29 8.27
N ARG A 293 -3.86 12.80 9.28
CA ARG A 293 -2.61 13.44 9.73
C ARG A 293 -1.52 13.39 8.65
N LEU A 294 -1.32 12.24 8.01
CA LEU A 294 -0.36 12.11 6.91
C LEU A 294 -0.72 13.02 5.73
N GLN A 295 -2.00 13.10 5.37
CA GLN A 295 -2.48 14.02 4.33
C GLN A 295 -2.19 15.48 4.66
N LYS A 296 -2.40 15.90 5.92
CA LYS A 296 -2.07 17.25 6.39
C LYS A 296 -0.57 17.55 6.31
N ILE A 297 0.28 16.60 6.70
CA ILE A 297 1.74 16.75 6.57
C ILE A 297 2.13 16.99 5.10
N LEU A 298 1.54 16.23 4.15
CA LEU A 298 1.80 16.44 2.73
C LEU A 298 1.36 17.85 2.28
N GLN A 299 0.20 18.33 2.72
CA GLN A 299 -0.33 19.67 2.41
C GLN A 299 0.56 20.78 3.00
N GLU A 300 1.06 20.62 4.23
CA GLU A 300 2.01 21.54 4.87
C GLU A 300 3.32 21.62 4.08
N LYS A 301 3.87 20.46 3.68
CA LYS A 301 5.08 20.39 2.82
C LYS A 301 4.85 21.04 1.46
N PHE A 302 3.69 20.82 0.84
CA PHE A 302 3.32 21.47 -0.41
C PHE A 302 3.27 23.00 -0.28
N SER A 303 2.69 23.52 0.80
CA SER A 303 2.59 24.95 1.08
C SER A 303 3.97 25.58 1.26
N LEU A 304 4.87 24.92 2.00
CA LEU A 304 6.26 25.36 2.18
C LEU A 304 7.04 25.34 0.85
N PHE A 305 6.82 24.33 0.03
CA PHE A 305 7.46 24.18 -1.27
C PHE A 305 7.08 25.32 -2.25
N ASN A 306 5.84 25.81 -2.17
CA ASN A 306 5.35 26.95 -2.96
C ASN A 306 5.75 28.29 -2.35
N GLY A 307 5.76 28.45 -1.03
CA GLY A 307 6.13 29.70 -0.34
C GLY A 307 7.61 30.04 -0.35
N ALA A 308 8.49 29.03 -0.36
CA ALA A 308 9.93 29.22 -0.39
C ALA A 308 10.50 29.69 -1.75
N ARG A 309 9.64 29.80 -2.78
CA ARG A 309 10.00 30.21 -4.16
C ARG A 309 9.37 31.53 -4.60
N LEU A 310 8.68 32.23 -3.69
CA LEU A 310 8.22 33.62 -3.83
C LEU A 310 9.26 34.58 -3.26
#